data_3501ab9e76417382785c545627b1acfa
#
_entry.id   3501ab9e76417382785c545627b1acfa
#
_cell.length_a   1.000
_cell.length_b   1.000
_cell.length_c   1.000
_cell.angle_alpha   90.00
_cell.angle_beta   90.00
_cell.angle_gamma   90.00
#
_symmetry.space_group_name_H-M   'P 1'
#
loop_
_entity.id
_entity.type
_entity.pdbx_description
1 polymer ?
#
loop_
_entity_poly.entity_id
_entity_poly.type
_entity_poly.pdbx_seq_one_letter_code
_entity_poly.pdbx_strand_id
1 'polypeptide(L)'
;EGSDYKTVSEKYIKEYWTDTKGMNVREATVHPRATENIDEIIDIISTLVEKGYAYPVSNGDVYFSPSKFKEYGKLSHQPLEDLEAGARINVEELKKEPMDFALWKGAKPGEPYWESPWGNGRPGWHIECSAMVRRFLGKTIDIHCGGQDLIFPHHENEIAQSECCNGVPFAHYWMHNGYINVDNVKMSKSLGNFFTVLDVAEKYGHE
;
A
#
# COMPACT_ATOMS: atom_id res chain seq x y z
N GLU A 1 8.54 -22.05 -3.61
CA GLU A 1 9.67 -22.49 -4.47
C GLU A 1 11.01 -22.62 -3.72
N GLY A 2 11.02 -22.73 -2.37
CA GLY A 2 12.18 -23.06 -1.57
C GLY A 2 13.20 -21.94 -1.30
N SER A 3 12.97 -20.73 -1.81
CA SER A 3 13.80 -19.56 -1.54
C SER A 3 13.20 -18.72 -0.41
N ASP A 4 14.04 -18.16 0.47
CA ASP A 4 13.56 -17.23 1.48
C ASP A 4 13.16 -15.89 0.82
N TYR A 5 12.26 -15.16 1.48
CA TYR A 5 11.69 -13.92 0.95
C TYR A 5 12.75 -12.82 0.71
N LYS A 6 13.83 -12.79 1.51
CA LYS A 6 14.90 -11.80 1.36
C LYS A 6 15.66 -12.02 0.06
N THR A 7 16.02 -13.26 -0.25
CA THR A 7 16.69 -13.63 -1.49
C THR A 7 15.84 -13.24 -2.70
N VAL A 8 14.53 -13.50 -2.66
CA VAL A 8 13.61 -13.13 -3.73
C VAL A 8 13.52 -11.61 -3.87
N SER A 9 13.33 -10.89 -2.78
CA SER A 9 13.24 -9.42 -2.79
C SER A 9 14.50 -8.77 -3.36
N GLU A 10 15.69 -9.20 -2.90
CA GLU A 10 16.95 -8.64 -3.37
C GLU A 10 17.20 -8.92 -4.87
N LYS A 11 16.76 -10.07 -5.37
CA LYS A 11 16.81 -10.36 -6.81
C LYS A 11 16.00 -9.32 -7.59
N TYR A 12 14.72 -9.12 -7.24
CA TYR A 12 13.84 -8.20 -7.96
C TYR A 12 14.19 -6.72 -7.75
N ILE A 13 14.80 -6.35 -6.63
CA ILE A 13 15.36 -5.00 -6.45
C ILE A 13 16.49 -4.74 -7.47
N LYS A 14 17.37 -5.73 -7.70
CA LYS A 14 18.43 -5.59 -8.71
C LYS A 14 17.87 -5.50 -10.13
N GLU A 15 16.84 -6.29 -10.46
CA GLU A 15 16.15 -6.19 -11.75
C GLU A 15 15.51 -4.81 -11.93
N TYR A 16 14.80 -4.30 -10.92
CA TYR A 16 14.23 -2.96 -10.92
C TYR A 16 15.29 -1.87 -11.23
N TRP A 17 16.46 -1.94 -10.59
CA TRP A 17 17.54 -0.99 -10.86
C TRP A 17 18.10 -1.11 -12.29
N THR A 18 18.18 -2.31 -12.81
CA THR A 18 18.62 -2.55 -14.19
C THR A 18 17.64 -1.92 -15.18
N ASP A 19 16.35 -2.17 -14.99
CA ASP A 19 15.27 -1.68 -15.86
C ASP A 19 15.15 -0.16 -15.81
N THR A 20 15.09 0.43 -14.62
CA THR A 20 14.94 1.88 -14.46
C THR A 20 16.16 2.64 -15.01
N LYS A 21 17.37 2.12 -14.83
CA LYS A 21 18.58 2.69 -15.41
C LYS A 21 18.57 2.59 -16.93
N GLY A 22 18.13 1.44 -17.48
CA GLY A 22 17.97 1.27 -18.92
C GLY A 22 17.00 2.27 -19.54
N MET A 23 15.91 2.58 -18.85
CA MET A 23 14.92 3.58 -19.25
C MET A 23 15.33 5.04 -18.93
N ASN A 24 16.56 5.27 -18.49
CA ASN A 24 17.06 6.59 -18.11
C ASN A 24 16.21 7.29 -17.02
N VAL A 25 15.59 6.51 -16.13
CA VAL A 25 14.87 7.03 -14.98
C VAL A 25 15.88 7.45 -13.90
N ARG A 26 15.83 8.71 -13.50
CA ARG A 26 16.68 9.23 -12.42
C ARG A 26 16.30 8.61 -11.08
N GLU A 27 17.31 8.20 -10.32
CA GLU A 27 17.12 7.70 -8.97
C GLU A 27 16.44 8.74 -8.07
N ALA A 28 15.49 8.29 -7.24
CA ALA A 28 14.93 9.12 -6.20
C ALA A 28 15.95 9.37 -5.07
N THR A 29 15.74 10.41 -4.30
CA THR A 29 16.61 10.74 -3.15
C THR A 29 16.58 9.63 -2.08
N VAL A 30 15.43 8.98 -1.92
CA VAL A 30 15.24 7.87 -0.98
C VAL A 30 14.42 6.76 -1.64
N HIS A 31 14.87 5.53 -1.47
CA HIS A 31 14.15 4.29 -1.84
C HIS A 31 13.91 3.48 -0.56
N PRO A 32 12.84 3.79 0.20
CA PRO A 32 12.61 3.16 1.48
C PRO A 32 12.14 1.71 1.33
N ARG A 33 12.52 0.87 2.29
CA ARG A 33 12.05 -0.52 2.39
C ARG A 33 11.10 -0.65 3.57
N ALA A 34 9.94 -1.25 3.36
CA ALA A 34 8.96 -1.46 4.43
C ALA A 34 9.56 -2.21 5.63
N THR A 35 10.42 -3.20 5.36
CA THR A 35 11.10 -4.01 6.39
C THR A 35 12.08 -3.22 7.28
N GLU A 36 12.47 -2.02 6.87
CA GLU A 36 13.35 -1.11 7.62
C GLU A 36 12.56 0.01 8.34
N ASN A 37 11.23 -0.04 8.25
CA ASN A 37 10.34 0.98 8.78
C ASN A 37 9.23 0.40 9.69
N ILE A 38 9.46 -0.78 10.26
CA ILE A 38 8.46 -1.49 11.09
C ILE A 38 8.09 -0.68 12.34
N ASP A 39 9.07 -0.07 13.01
CA ASP A 39 8.83 0.74 14.21
C ASP A 39 7.93 1.93 13.90
N GLU A 40 8.15 2.60 12.76
CA GLU A 40 7.32 3.71 12.31
C GLU A 40 5.89 3.26 11.97
N ILE A 41 5.75 2.09 11.36
CA ILE A 41 4.46 1.48 11.07
C ILE A 41 3.69 1.20 12.36
N ILE A 42 4.33 0.57 13.33
CA ILE A 42 3.73 0.24 14.63
C ILE A 42 3.33 1.53 15.39
N ASP A 43 4.13 2.59 15.31
CA ASP A 43 3.84 3.87 15.95
C ASP A 43 2.57 4.52 15.37
N ILE A 44 2.42 4.53 14.03
CA ILE A 44 1.19 5.04 13.40
C ILE A 44 -0.02 4.21 13.79
N ILE A 45 0.09 2.88 13.72
CA ILE A 45 -1.02 1.99 14.08
C ILE A 45 -1.42 2.20 15.55
N SER A 46 -0.45 2.27 16.46
CA SER A 46 -0.71 2.53 17.89
C SER A 46 -1.45 3.85 18.10
N THR A 47 -0.99 4.91 17.42
CA THR A 47 -1.67 6.22 17.44
C THR A 47 -3.12 6.13 16.94
N LEU A 48 -3.37 5.38 15.86
CA LEU A 48 -4.72 5.19 15.32
C LEU A 48 -5.62 4.39 16.25
N VAL A 49 -5.07 3.38 16.96
CA VAL A 49 -5.80 2.64 17.99
C VAL A 49 -6.13 3.53 19.18
N GLU A 50 -5.17 4.29 19.70
CA GLU A 50 -5.37 5.24 20.83
C GLU A 50 -6.42 6.30 20.51
N LYS A 51 -6.44 6.81 19.28
CA LYS A 51 -7.43 7.79 18.80
C LYS A 51 -8.79 7.15 18.45
N GLY A 52 -8.91 5.83 18.50
CA GLY A 52 -10.13 5.09 18.27
C GLY A 52 -10.51 4.90 16.79
N TYR A 53 -9.63 5.21 15.84
CA TYR A 53 -9.84 4.94 14.41
C TYR A 53 -9.53 3.49 14.02
N ALA A 54 -8.76 2.79 14.82
CA ALA A 54 -8.40 1.39 14.60
C ALA A 54 -8.69 0.55 15.85
N TYR A 55 -8.74 -0.77 15.68
CA TYR A 55 -8.99 -1.71 16.76
C TYR A 55 -8.27 -3.03 16.53
N PRO A 56 -7.64 -3.60 17.57
CA PRO A 56 -7.10 -4.96 17.53
C PRO A 56 -8.20 -6.00 17.70
N VAL A 57 -7.97 -7.22 17.18
CA VAL A 57 -8.83 -8.38 17.34
C VAL A 57 -8.05 -9.58 17.87
N SER A 58 -8.76 -10.64 18.28
CA SER A 58 -8.19 -11.75 19.05
C SER A 58 -7.13 -12.60 18.33
N ASN A 59 -7.08 -12.56 17.01
CA ASN A 59 -6.08 -13.28 16.20
C ASN A 59 -4.79 -12.48 15.95
N GLY A 60 -4.64 -11.29 16.53
CA GLY A 60 -3.49 -10.41 16.36
C GLY A 60 -3.59 -9.46 15.17
N ASP A 61 -4.70 -9.48 14.43
CA ASP A 61 -4.96 -8.48 13.38
C ASP A 61 -5.35 -7.13 14.01
N VAL A 62 -5.03 -6.04 13.30
CA VAL A 62 -5.53 -4.69 13.62
C VAL A 62 -6.20 -4.12 12.38
N TYR A 63 -7.42 -3.63 12.54
CA TYR A 63 -8.23 -3.06 11.47
C TYR A 63 -8.46 -1.57 11.68
N PHE A 64 -8.47 -0.82 10.58
CA PHE A 64 -8.94 0.57 10.52
C PHE A 64 -10.43 0.59 10.19
N SER A 65 -11.18 1.52 10.80
CA SER A 65 -12.61 1.73 10.57
C SER A 65 -12.85 2.98 9.71
N PRO A 66 -13.08 2.83 8.39
CA PRO A 66 -13.35 3.96 7.49
C PRO A 66 -14.56 4.80 7.90
N SER A 67 -15.59 4.19 8.46
CA SER A 67 -16.81 4.87 8.94
C SER A 67 -16.54 5.94 10.00
N LYS A 68 -15.40 5.89 10.68
CA LYS A 68 -14.97 6.91 11.65
C LYS A 68 -14.29 8.12 11.04
N PHE A 69 -13.85 8.04 9.79
CA PHE A 69 -13.24 9.13 9.05
C PHE A 69 -14.27 9.75 8.10
N LYS A 70 -14.86 10.87 8.51
CA LYS A 70 -15.97 11.52 7.78
C LYS A 70 -15.67 11.89 6.33
N GLU A 71 -14.40 12.09 6.00
CA GLU A 71 -13.95 12.47 4.67
C GLU A 71 -13.51 11.26 3.82
N TYR A 72 -13.76 10.02 4.29
CA TYR A 72 -13.42 8.85 3.50
C TYR A 72 -14.14 8.85 2.17
N GLY A 73 -13.40 8.59 1.08
CA GLY A 73 -13.92 8.69 -0.29
C GLY A 73 -13.67 10.05 -0.97
N LYS A 74 -13.01 11.00 -0.31
CA LYS A 74 -12.79 12.35 -0.87
C LYS A 74 -11.89 12.37 -2.11
N LEU A 75 -10.98 11.42 -2.26
CA LEU A 75 -10.11 11.30 -3.43
C LEU A 75 -10.78 10.52 -4.56
N SER A 76 -11.41 9.40 -4.23
CA SER A 76 -12.07 8.53 -5.20
C SER A 76 -13.43 9.06 -5.66
N HIS A 77 -13.98 10.08 -4.95
CA HIS A 77 -15.32 10.61 -5.15
C HIS A 77 -16.43 9.56 -5.06
N GLN A 78 -16.19 8.51 -4.26
CA GLN A 78 -17.14 7.43 -4.02
C GLN A 78 -17.62 7.49 -2.57
N PRO A 79 -18.94 7.62 -2.33
CA PRO A 79 -19.48 7.54 -0.98
C PRO A 79 -19.25 6.17 -0.38
N LEU A 80 -19.02 6.10 0.93
CA LEU A 80 -18.78 4.86 1.64
C LEU A 80 -19.89 3.82 1.43
N GLU A 81 -21.14 4.27 1.35
CA GLU A 81 -22.33 3.45 1.12
C GLU A 81 -22.28 2.68 -0.21
N ASP A 82 -21.77 3.31 -1.27
CA ASP A 82 -21.62 2.66 -2.59
C ASP A 82 -20.45 1.64 -2.57
N LEU A 83 -19.42 1.90 -1.78
CA LEU A 83 -18.28 1.01 -1.60
C LEU A 83 -18.65 -0.22 -0.78
N GLU A 84 -19.49 -0.08 0.23
CA GLU A 84 -20.00 -1.19 1.06
C GLU A 84 -20.79 -2.20 0.22
N ALA A 85 -21.60 -1.72 -0.73
CA ALA A 85 -22.38 -2.58 -1.61
C ALA A 85 -21.52 -3.50 -2.50
N GLY A 86 -20.28 -3.10 -2.78
CA GLY A 86 -19.31 -3.86 -3.58
C GLY A 86 -18.28 -4.65 -2.77
N ALA A 87 -18.25 -4.49 -1.46
CA ALA A 87 -17.25 -5.11 -0.62
C ALA A 87 -17.42 -6.64 -0.57
N ARG A 88 -16.30 -7.36 -0.81
CA ARG A 88 -16.28 -8.82 -0.61
C ARG A 88 -16.17 -9.11 0.88
N ILE A 89 -17.20 -9.69 1.45
CA ILE A 89 -17.19 -10.17 2.84
C ILE A 89 -16.38 -11.47 2.87
N ASN A 90 -15.21 -11.42 3.46
CA ASN A 90 -14.45 -12.63 3.76
C ASN A 90 -14.85 -13.12 5.17
N VAL A 91 -15.55 -14.24 5.24
CA VAL A 91 -16.15 -14.79 6.47
C VAL A 91 -15.09 -15.15 7.55
N GLU A 92 -13.83 -15.26 7.17
CA GLU A 92 -12.73 -15.59 8.10
C GLU A 92 -12.13 -14.36 8.81
N GLU A 93 -12.52 -13.14 8.42
CA GLU A 93 -11.98 -11.91 9.00
C GLU A 93 -12.86 -11.44 10.18
N LEU A 94 -12.19 -11.08 11.29
CA LEU A 94 -12.84 -10.55 12.50
C LEU A 94 -13.13 -9.06 12.39
N LYS A 95 -13.52 -8.58 11.21
CA LYS A 95 -13.90 -7.20 10.94
C LYS A 95 -15.22 -6.85 11.60
N LYS A 96 -15.36 -5.61 12.07
CA LYS A 96 -16.64 -5.07 12.56
C LYS A 96 -17.55 -4.66 11.42
N GLU A 97 -16.96 -4.10 10.36
CA GLU A 97 -17.68 -3.62 9.18
C GLU A 97 -16.99 -4.12 7.89
N PRO A 98 -17.73 -4.32 6.80
CA PRO A 98 -17.18 -4.88 5.55
C PRO A 98 -16.03 -4.06 4.96
N MET A 99 -16.06 -2.74 5.13
CA MET A 99 -15.06 -1.81 4.60
C MET A 99 -13.83 -1.65 5.49
N ASP A 100 -13.82 -2.22 6.70
CA ASP A 100 -12.64 -2.19 7.53
C ASP A 100 -11.46 -2.85 6.82
N PHE A 101 -10.29 -2.25 6.89
CA PHE A 101 -9.11 -2.77 6.23
C PHE A 101 -7.95 -2.99 7.19
N ALA A 102 -7.11 -3.99 6.87
CA ALA A 102 -6.04 -4.40 7.75
C ALA A 102 -4.89 -3.38 7.78
N LEU A 103 -4.50 -2.96 8.98
CA LEU A 103 -3.27 -2.22 9.26
C LEU A 103 -2.13 -3.16 9.65
N TRP A 104 -2.46 -4.24 10.38
CA TRP A 104 -1.55 -5.28 10.81
C TRP A 104 -2.23 -6.63 10.68
N LYS A 105 -1.51 -7.63 10.20
CA LYS A 105 -2.00 -9.02 10.09
C LYS A 105 -1.18 -9.92 10.99
N GLY A 106 -1.86 -10.64 11.89
CA GLY A 106 -1.23 -11.64 12.73
C GLY A 106 -0.50 -12.71 11.89
N ALA A 107 0.66 -13.13 12.36
CA ALA A 107 1.52 -14.07 11.66
C ALA A 107 0.86 -15.46 11.52
N LYS A 108 0.98 -16.03 10.32
CA LYS A 108 0.66 -17.45 10.07
C LYS A 108 1.94 -18.29 10.07
N PRO A 109 1.86 -19.58 10.37
CA PRO A 109 3.02 -20.46 10.32
C PRO A 109 3.76 -20.39 8.97
N GLY A 110 5.08 -20.13 9.01
CA GLY A 110 5.92 -20.05 7.81
C GLY A 110 5.95 -18.68 7.12
N GLU A 111 5.17 -17.69 7.56
CA GLU A 111 5.26 -16.31 7.08
C GLU A 111 6.36 -15.52 7.81
N PRO A 112 7.02 -14.57 7.13
CA PRO A 112 7.86 -13.59 7.81
C PRO A 112 7.01 -12.73 8.75
N TYR A 113 7.56 -12.42 9.93
CA TYR A 113 6.87 -11.61 10.93
C TYR A 113 7.83 -10.69 11.69
N TRP A 114 7.24 -9.70 12.32
CA TRP A 114 7.86 -8.78 13.27
C TRP A 114 7.06 -8.75 14.57
N GLU A 115 7.73 -8.48 15.67
CA GLU A 115 7.07 -8.30 16.96
C GLU A 115 6.28 -6.99 16.99
N SER A 116 5.12 -7.01 17.64
CA SER A 116 4.29 -5.82 17.84
C SER A 116 3.50 -5.90 19.14
N PRO A 117 2.88 -4.81 19.61
CA PRO A 117 2.00 -4.83 20.77
C PRO A 117 0.80 -5.78 20.65
N TRP A 118 0.45 -6.16 19.42
CA TRP A 118 -0.69 -7.06 19.13
C TRP A 118 -0.25 -8.51 18.88
N GLY A 119 1.03 -8.79 19.01
CA GLY A 119 1.65 -10.07 18.73
C GLY A 119 2.48 -10.07 17.44
N ASN A 120 3.07 -11.22 17.12
CA ASN A 120 3.85 -11.40 15.91
C ASN A 120 2.95 -11.23 14.66
N GLY A 121 3.42 -10.48 13.69
CA GLY A 121 2.64 -10.19 12.48
C GLY A 121 3.42 -9.43 11.43
N ARG A 122 2.68 -8.90 10.46
CA ARG A 122 3.23 -8.11 9.37
C ARG A 122 2.31 -6.93 9.04
N PRO A 123 2.85 -5.85 8.44
CA PRO A 123 2.05 -4.71 8.01
C PRO A 123 0.96 -5.10 7.00
N GLY A 124 -0.16 -4.37 7.05
CA GLY A 124 -1.07 -4.26 5.91
C GLY A 124 -0.41 -3.45 4.79
N TRP A 125 -0.92 -3.63 3.57
CA TRP A 125 -0.30 -3.00 2.39
C TRP A 125 -0.29 -1.46 2.44
N HIS A 126 -1.38 -0.84 2.90
CA HIS A 126 -1.54 0.61 2.82
C HIS A 126 -0.73 1.38 3.87
N ILE A 127 -0.50 0.78 5.04
CA ILE A 127 0.17 1.45 6.15
C ILE A 127 1.67 1.64 5.91
N GLU A 128 2.27 0.79 5.08
CA GLU A 128 3.69 0.88 4.73
C GLU A 128 4.01 2.23 4.11
N CYS A 129 3.22 2.65 3.12
CA CYS A 129 3.43 3.93 2.43
C CYS A 129 3.17 5.12 3.36
N SER A 130 2.10 5.11 4.15
CA SER A 130 1.83 6.17 5.13
C SER A 130 2.97 6.36 6.13
N ALA A 131 3.57 5.26 6.60
CA ALA A 131 4.68 5.30 7.54
C ALA A 131 5.96 5.82 6.89
N MET A 132 6.31 5.33 5.71
CA MET A 132 7.50 5.77 4.99
C MET A 132 7.40 7.22 4.56
N VAL A 133 6.21 7.69 4.11
CA VAL A 133 5.98 9.10 3.81
C VAL A 133 6.19 9.95 5.07
N ARG A 134 5.56 9.61 6.20
CA ARG A 134 5.72 10.37 7.46
C ARG A 134 7.18 10.47 7.88
N ARG A 135 7.93 9.39 7.79
CA ARG A 135 9.35 9.33 8.19
C ARG A 135 10.25 10.18 7.31
N PHE A 136 10.10 10.11 5.99
CA PHE A 136 11.06 10.71 5.07
C PHE A 136 10.64 12.07 4.49
N LEU A 137 9.34 12.33 4.42
CA LEU A 137 8.78 13.53 3.80
C LEU A 137 7.95 14.39 4.76
N GLY A 138 7.57 13.84 5.92
CA GLY A 138 6.78 14.55 6.93
C GLY A 138 5.30 14.22 6.89
N LYS A 139 4.51 15.02 7.62
CA LYS A 139 3.07 14.76 7.81
C LYS A 139 2.21 15.15 6.59
N THR A 140 2.67 16.11 5.82
CA THR A 140 2.04 16.61 4.60
C THR A 140 3.08 16.69 3.50
N ILE A 141 2.76 16.17 2.33
CA ILE A 141 3.63 16.19 1.16
C ILE A 141 3.05 17.06 0.05
N ASP A 142 3.92 17.54 -0.84
CA ASP A 142 3.47 18.39 -1.95
C ASP A 142 2.68 17.58 -2.98
N ILE A 143 3.26 16.49 -3.48
CA ILE A 143 2.68 15.71 -4.58
C ILE A 143 2.76 14.22 -4.23
N HIS A 144 1.62 13.51 -4.38
CA HIS A 144 1.55 12.05 -4.31
C HIS A 144 1.11 11.49 -5.67
N CYS A 145 1.85 10.50 -6.17
CA CYS A 145 1.65 9.97 -7.51
C CYS A 145 1.41 8.46 -7.50
N GLY A 146 0.74 7.95 -8.52
CA GLY A 146 0.59 6.52 -8.75
C GLY A 146 -0.24 6.19 -9.99
N GLY A 147 -0.51 4.92 -10.20
CA GLY A 147 -1.46 4.47 -11.21
C GLY A 147 -2.90 4.78 -10.79
N GLN A 148 -3.79 4.94 -11.75
CA GLN A 148 -5.22 5.22 -11.46
C GLN A 148 -5.91 4.09 -10.69
N ASP A 149 -5.38 2.88 -10.72
CA ASP A 149 -5.85 1.74 -9.94
C ASP A 149 -5.51 1.84 -8.44
N LEU A 150 -4.59 2.73 -8.08
CA LEU A 150 -4.25 3.01 -6.69
C LEU A 150 -5.16 4.06 -6.05
N ILE A 151 -5.93 4.83 -6.84
CA ILE A 151 -6.86 5.83 -6.28
C ILE A 151 -7.72 5.20 -5.19
N PHE A 152 -8.30 4.04 -5.50
CA PHE A 152 -9.06 3.25 -4.55
C PHE A 152 -8.68 1.75 -4.68
N PRO A 153 -8.45 1.06 -3.56
CA PRO A 153 -8.53 1.56 -2.18
C PRO A 153 -7.22 2.19 -1.63
N HIS A 154 -6.06 2.04 -2.32
CA HIS A 154 -4.75 2.28 -1.72
C HIS A 154 -4.54 3.73 -1.25
N HIS A 155 -4.65 4.71 -2.15
CA HIS A 155 -4.43 6.12 -1.83
C HIS A 155 -5.52 6.68 -0.90
N GLU A 156 -6.76 6.25 -1.06
CA GLU A 156 -7.84 6.62 -0.14
C GLU A 156 -7.55 6.14 1.29
N ASN A 157 -7.03 4.91 1.43
CA ASN A 157 -6.63 4.35 2.71
C ASN A 157 -5.38 5.05 3.29
N GLU A 158 -4.43 5.45 2.46
CA GLU A 158 -3.29 6.25 2.91
C GLU A 158 -3.73 7.62 3.47
N ILE A 159 -4.69 8.29 2.82
CA ILE A 159 -5.29 9.52 3.32
C ILE A 159 -5.91 9.28 4.71
N ALA A 160 -6.77 8.27 4.82
CA ALA A 160 -7.45 7.97 6.08
C ALA A 160 -6.46 7.69 7.21
N GLN A 161 -5.44 6.85 6.97
CA GLN A 161 -4.40 6.54 7.95
C GLN A 161 -3.62 7.78 8.37
N SER A 162 -3.12 8.53 7.39
CA SER A 162 -2.23 9.66 7.63
C SER A 162 -2.94 10.84 8.27
N GLU A 163 -4.13 11.20 7.80
CA GLU A 163 -4.87 12.34 8.33
C GLU A 163 -5.47 12.08 9.70
N CYS A 164 -5.99 10.87 9.94
CA CYS A 164 -6.44 10.47 11.28
C CYS A 164 -5.28 10.41 12.29
N CYS A 165 -4.11 9.94 11.87
CA CYS A 165 -2.92 9.91 12.72
C CYS A 165 -2.37 11.32 12.99
N ASN A 166 -2.18 12.13 11.95
CA ASN A 166 -1.42 13.37 12.02
C ASN A 166 -2.29 14.61 12.26
N GLY A 167 -3.60 14.58 11.95
CA GLY A 167 -4.53 15.70 12.09
C GLY A 167 -4.33 16.84 11.08
N VAL A 168 -3.64 16.58 9.98
CA VAL A 168 -3.36 17.52 8.89
C VAL A 168 -3.54 16.83 7.53
N PRO A 169 -3.79 17.56 6.42
CA PRO A 169 -3.89 16.99 5.09
C PRO A 169 -2.65 16.17 4.73
N PHE A 170 -2.87 15.03 4.05
CA PHE A 170 -1.78 14.13 3.69
C PHE A 170 -0.97 14.62 2.49
N ALA A 171 -1.64 15.06 1.43
CA ALA A 171 -0.98 15.59 0.23
C ALA A 171 -1.72 16.80 -0.32
N HIS A 172 -0.95 17.76 -0.90
CA HIS A 172 -1.53 18.93 -1.56
C HIS A 172 -2.05 18.60 -2.96
N TYR A 173 -1.31 17.77 -3.71
CA TYR A 173 -1.64 17.42 -5.09
C TYR A 173 -1.55 15.91 -5.30
N TRP A 174 -2.47 15.39 -6.11
CA TRP A 174 -2.55 14.00 -6.52
C TRP A 174 -2.38 13.89 -8.03
N MET A 175 -1.51 12.98 -8.49
CA MET A 175 -1.30 12.74 -9.91
C MET A 175 -1.41 11.25 -10.20
N HIS A 176 -2.29 10.89 -11.15
CA HIS A 176 -2.51 9.50 -11.53
C HIS A 176 -2.34 9.31 -13.03
N ASN A 177 -1.51 8.33 -13.40
CA ASN A 177 -1.38 7.90 -14.78
C ASN A 177 -2.40 6.81 -15.12
N GLY A 178 -2.78 6.75 -16.41
CA GLY A 178 -3.63 5.68 -16.91
C GLY A 178 -2.92 4.33 -17.01
N TYR A 179 -3.67 3.31 -17.44
CA TYR A 179 -3.10 1.97 -17.67
C TYR A 179 -2.30 1.93 -18.97
N ILE A 180 -1.28 1.07 -18.99
CA ILE A 180 -0.70 0.61 -20.26
C ILE A 180 -1.67 -0.39 -20.87
N ASN A 181 -2.04 -0.15 -22.13
CA ASN A 181 -2.95 -1.02 -22.88
C ASN A 181 -2.19 -1.71 -24.00
N VAL A 182 -2.56 -2.97 -24.26
CA VAL A 182 -2.12 -3.76 -25.41
C VAL A 182 -3.39 -4.09 -26.21
N ASP A 183 -3.43 -3.67 -27.47
CA ASP A 183 -4.61 -3.83 -28.34
C ASP A 183 -5.92 -3.33 -27.69
N ASN A 184 -5.88 -2.15 -27.07
CA ASN A 184 -6.98 -1.53 -26.33
C ASN A 184 -7.47 -2.30 -25.08
N VAL A 185 -6.71 -3.28 -24.61
CA VAL A 185 -7.01 -4.03 -23.38
C VAL A 185 -5.95 -3.70 -22.35
N LYS A 186 -6.37 -3.48 -21.08
CA LYS A 186 -5.44 -3.25 -19.95
C LYS A 186 -4.41 -4.38 -19.91
N MET A 187 -3.12 -4.01 -19.88
CA MET A 187 -2.04 -4.96 -19.72
C MET A 187 -2.10 -5.62 -18.33
N SER A 188 -2.15 -6.94 -18.29
CA SER A 188 -2.13 -7.68 -17.02
C SER A 188 -1.51 -9.08 -17.17
N LYS A 189 -0.91 -9.55 -16.07
CA LYS A 189 -0.35 -10.92 -16.01
C LYS A 189 -1.42 -11.99 -16.20
N SER A 190 -2.61 -11.78 -15.63
CA SER A 190 -3.72 -12.73 -15.71
C SER A 190 -4.27 -12.92 -17.12
N LEU A 191 -4.15 -11.91 -17.98
CA LEU A 191 -4.56 -11.99 -19.40
C LEU A 191 -3.44 -12.48 -20.31
N GLY A 192 -2.22 -12.63 -19.82
CA GLY A 192 -1.07 -13.06 -20.60
C GLY A 192 -0.62 -12.06 -21.69
N ASN A 193 -1.11 -10.82 -21.65
CA ASN A 193 -0.81 -9.76 -22.61
C ASN A 193 0.20 -8.75 -22.08
N PHE A 194 1.07 -9.15 -21.13
CA PHE A 194 2.04 -8.25 -20.56
C PHE A 194 3.45 -8.48 -21.14
N PHE A 195 4.24 -7.41 -21.17
CA PHE A 195 5.64 -7.40 -21.53
C PHE A 195 6.44 -6.81 -20.37
N THR A 196 7.63 -7.38 -20.12
CA THR A 196 8.57 -6.78 -19.19
C THR A 196 9.32 -5.63 -19.88
N VAL A 197 9.94 -4.76 -19.09
CA VAL A 197 10.84 -3.73 -19.61
C VAL A 197 11.97 -4.36 -20.43
N LEU A 198 12.50 -5.49 -19.95
CA LEU A 198 13.54 -6.24 -20.66
C LEU A 198 13.07 -6.72 -22.05
N ASP A 199 11.88 -7.33 -22.15
CA ASP A 199 11.33 -7.81 -23.43
C ASP A 199 11.21 -6.67 -24.46
N VAL A 200 10.78 -5.49 -24.01
CA VAL A 200 10.65 -4.32 -24.87
C VAL A 200 12.03 -3.78 -25.27
N ALA A 201 12.95 -3.69 -24.31
CA ALA A 201 14.31 -3.20 -24.57
C ALA A 201 15.12 -4.11 -25.50
N GLU A 202 14.98 -5.43 -25.38
CA GLU A 202 15.62 -6.39 -26.31
C GLU A 202 15.09 -6.25 -27.76
N LYS A 203 13.82 -5.90 -27.90
CA LYS A 203 13.19 -5.81 -29.23
C LYS A 203 13.36 -4.45 -29.90
N TYR A 204 13.31 -3.37 -29.11
CA TYR A 204 13.22 -2.00 -29.63
C TYR A 204 14.36 -1.08 -29.16
N GLY A 205 15.23 -1.52 -28.26
CA GLY A 205 16.23 -0.69 -27.59
C GLY A 205 15.65 0.05 -26.37
N HIS A 206 16.50 0.86 -25.75
CA HIS A 206 16.16 1.67 -24.58
C HIS A 206 15.77 3.12 -24.91
N GLU A 207 15.63 3.44 -26.19
CA GLU A 207 15.29 4.81 -26.66
C GLU A 207 13.79 5.02 -26.79
#